data_937eedef69fc95d2d13c72f8be88c85d
#
_entry.id   937eedef69fc95d2d13c72f8be88c85d
#
_cell.length_a   1.000
_cell.length_b   1.000
_cell.length_c   1.000
_cell.angle_alpha   90.00
_cell.angle_beta   90.00
_cell.angle_gamma   90.00
#
_symmetry.space_group_name_H-M   'P 1'
#
loop_
_entity.id
_entity.type
_entity.pdbx_description
1 polymer ?
#
loop_
_entity_poly.entity_id
_entity_poly.type
_entity_poly.pdbx_seq_one_letter_code
_entity_poly.pdbx_strand_id
1 'polypeptide(L)'
;MDTALLTTAGLGFVLGLRHALDPDHLVAVSTLVSDRGAGRRTSLIGGFWGLGHAVTLLAGSAVVLALKLSVSDAVAGALETIVAVMLVVLGVRSLRAAARSARVHAHRHAHDGYDHVHLHTHAAGHAGAETSHDHRHLFEGGLRPFAVGLVHGLAGSAGVALLAVGVARTAAEGLLYAGMLGLGALVAMLALTTLLSLPLDSLRRRVDALQRVVQLAAGLASAGLGLWMFAVHAAETLGRR
;
A
#
# COMPACT_ATOMS: atom_id res chain seq x y z
N MET A 1 9.42 25.34 24.56
CA MET A 1 9.70 24.24 23.58
C MET A 1 10.86 24.71 22.73
N ASP A 2 11.93 23.97 22.64
CA ASP A 2 13.09 24.37 21.84
C ASP A 2 12.71 24.48 20.35
N THR A 3 13.07 25.59 19.74
CA THR A 3 12.81 25.82 18.30
C THR A 3 13.40 24.71 17.44
N ALA A 4 14.51 24.11 17.86
CA ALA A 4 15.13 22.95 17.21
C ALA A 4 14.20 21.71 17.17
N LEU A 5 13.53 21.40 18.27
CA LEU A 5 12.59 20.26 18.33
C LEU A 5 11.38 20.47 17.44
N LEU A 6 10.85 21.70 17.41
CA LEU A 6 9.73 22.05 16.53
C LEU A 6 10.13 21.93 15.06
N THR A 7 11.33 22.40 14.71
CA THR A 7 11.86 22.29 13.34
C THR A 7 12.06 20.84 12.93
N THR A 8 12.64 20.02 13.80
CA THR A 8 12.84 18.57 13.54
C THR A 8 11.51 17.85 13.36
N ALA A 9 10.53 18.12 14.23
CA ALA A 9 9.19 17.54 14.11
C ALA A 9 8.47 17.97 12.83
N GLY A 10 8.50 19.27 12.52
CA GLY A 10 7.89 19.81 11.30
C GLY A 10 8.53 19.26 10.03
N LEU A 11 9.86 19.19 10.00
CA LEU A 11 10.60 18.63 8.88
C LEU A 11 10.25 17.14 8.67
N GLY A 12 10.26 16.35 9.75
CA GLY A 12 9.86 14.95 9.70
C GLY A 12 8.46 14.78 9.12
N PHE A 13 7.49 15.53 9.64
CA PHE A 13 6.10 15.47 9.17
C PHE A 13 5.95 15.82 7.69
N VAL A 14 6.53 16.93 7.24
CA VAL A 14 6.45 17.36 5.83
C VAL A 14 7.14 16.37 4.90
N LEU A 15 8.30 15.86 5.29
CA LEU A 15 8.99 14.83 4.52
C LEU A 15 8.18 13.52 4.48
N GLY A 16 7.46 13.17 5.55
CA GLY A 16 6.55 12.04 5.57
C GLY A 16 5.37 12.21 4.62
N LEU A 17 4.76 13.39 4.56
CA LEU A 17 3.73 13.69 3.57
C LEU A 17 4.26 13.51 2.14
N ARG A 18 5.47 14.02 1.87
CA ARG A 18 6.12 13.88 0.55
C ARG A 18 6.46 12.43 0.23
N HIS A 19 7.00 11.69 1.18
CA HIS A 19 7.38 10.29 1.02
C HIS A 19 6.21 9.41 0.58
N ALA A 20 5.01 9.65 1.11
CA ALA A 20 3.81 8.93 0.67
C ALA A 20 3.41 9.21 -0.79
N LEU A 21 3.99 10.20 -1.44
CA LEU A 21 3.80 10.52 -2.85
C LEU A 21 4.82 9.85 -3.77
N ASP A 22 5.76 9.08 -3.24
CA ASP A 22 6.73 8.35 -4.05
C ASP A 22 6.01 7.34 -4.97
N PRO A 23 6.55 7.07 -6.17
CA PRO A 23 5.86 6.27 -7.20
C PRO A 23 5.44 4.89 -6.72
N ASP A 24 6.25 4.23 -5.90
CA ASP A 24 5.98 2.90 -5.34
C ASP A 24 4.76 2.91 -4.39
N HIS A 25 4.59 3.99 -3.59
CA HIS A 25 3.43 4.20 -2.74
C HIS A 25 2.16 4.46 -3.55
N LEU A 26 2.24 5.36 -4.56
CA LEU A 26 1.10 5.68 -5.40
C LEU A 26 0.58 4.45 -6.15
N VAL A 27 1.50 3.65 -6.66
CA VAL A 27 1.17 2.42 -7.39
C VAL A 27 0.60 1.35 -6.45
N ALA A 28 1.19 1.16 -5.26
CA ALA A 28 0.68 0.23 -4.25
C ALA A 28 -0.73 0.62 -3.79
N VAL A 29 -0.98 1.91 -3.48
CA VAL A 29 -2.32 2.42 -3.14
C VAL A 29 -3.32 2.16 -4.25
N SER A 30 -2.97 2.51 -5.48
CA SER A 30 -3.85 2.35 -6.64
C SER A 30 -4.29 0.89 -6.81
N THR A 31 -3.37 -0.06 -6.61
CA THR A 31 -3.63 -1.50 -6.67
C THR A 31 -4.55 -1.96 -5.53
N LEU A 32 -4.24 -1.54 -4.29
CA LEU A 32 -5.01 -1.91 -3.10
C LEU A 32 -6.44 -1.37 -3.13
N VAL A 33 -6.63 -0.15 -3.65
CA VAL A 33 -7.95 0.49 -3.82
C VAL A 33 -8.73 -0.18 -4.94
N SER A 34 -8.09 -0.45 -6.08
CA SER A 34 -8.72 -1.06 -7.26
C SER A 34 -9.23 -2.47 -6.98
N ASP A 35 -8.49 -3.26 -6.19
CA ASP A 35 -8.83 -4.66 -5.89
C ASP A 35 -10.08 -4.80 -5.01
N ARG A 36 -10.39 -3.81 -4.18
CA ARG A 36 -11.50 -3.89 -3.22
C ARG A 36 -12.75 -3.11 -3.61
N GLY A 37 -12.66 -2.33 -4.66
CA GLY A 37 -13.73 -1.44 -5.08
C GLY A 37 -13.97 -0.28 -4.11
N ALA A 38 -14.90 0.62 -4.45
CA ALA A 38 -15.17 1.83 -3.70
C ALA A 38 -16.07 1.59 -2.46
N GLY A 39 -15.91 2.41 -1.44
CA GLY A 39 -16.74 2.45 -0.22
C GLY A 39 -15.99 3.04 0.97
N ARG A 40 -16.71 3.44 2.02
CA ARG A 40 -16.13 3.96 3.27
C ARG A 40 -15.04 3.05 3.87
N ARG A 41 -15.08 1.75 3.59
CA ARG A 41 -14.06 0.77 4.02
C ARG A 41 -12.75 0.90 3.25
N THR A 42 -12.76 1.48 2.06
CA THR A 42 -11.57 1.65 1.23
C THR A 42 -10.61 2.68 1.81
N SER A 43 -11.12 3.75 2.43
CA SER A 43 -10.31 4.74 3.15
C SER A 43 -9.50 4.11 4.29
N LEU A 44 -10.07 3.12 5.00
CA LEU A 44 -9.40 2.42 6.08
C LEU A 44 -8.18 1.60 5.61
N ILE A 45 -8.15 1.21 4.33
CA ILE A 45 -7.01 0.50 3.75
C ILE A 45 -5.74 1.34 3.87
N GLY A 46 -5.81 2.61 3.48
CA GLY A 46 -4.69 3.54 3.62
C GLY A 46 -4.27 3.76 5.06
N GLY A 47 -5.24 3.81 5.99
CA GLY A 47 -4.97 3.90 7.42
C GLY A 47 -4.21 2.68 7.96
N PHE A 48 -4.68 1.46 7.67
CA PHE A 48 -4.00 0.23 8.11
C PHE A 48 -2.63 0.06 7.45
N TRP A 49 -2.54 0.36 6.15
CA TRP A 49 -1.27 0.30 5.43
C TRP A 49 -0.28 1.34 5.93
N GLY A 50 -0.71 2.60 6.08
CA GLY A 50 0.13 3.68 6.63
C GLY A 50 0.56 3.41 8.07
N LEU A 51 -0.30 2.79 8.88
CA LEU A 51 0.06 2.38 10.25
C LEU A 51 1.17 1.33 10.24
N GLY A 52 1.04 0.27 9.42
CA GLY A 52 2.10 -0.74 9.28
C GLY A 52 3.41 -0.12 8.82
N HIS A 53 3.35 0.79 7.83
CA HIS A 53 4.50 1.53 7.32
C HIS A 53 5.17 2.39 8.41
N ALA A 54 4.39 3.20 9.14
CA ALA A 54 4.89 4.05 10.21
C ALA A 54 5.53 3.24 11.36
N VAL A 55 4.92 2.12 11.74
CA VAL A 55 5.46 1.21 12.76
C VAL A 55 6.84 0.68 12.35
N THR A 56 7.00 0.26 11.10
CA THR A 56 8.29 -0.25 10.62
C THR A 56 9.35 0.84 10.49
N LEU A 57 8.98 2.04 10.01
CA LEU A 57 9.89 3.18 9.98
C LEU A 57 10.40 3.54 11.38
N LEU A 58 9.50 3.62 12.35
CA LEU A 58 9.87 3.96 13.72
C LEU A 58 10.71 2.86 14.37
N ALA A 59 10.31 1.60 14.24
CA ALA A 59 11.03 0.46 14.80
C ALA A 59 12.42 0.29 14.19
N GLY A 60 12.52 0.39 12.85
CA GLY A 60 13.80 0.34 12.13
C GLY A 60 14.74 1.46 12.56
N SER A 61 14.22 2.70 12.65
CA SER A 61 15.00 3.84 13.13
C SER A 61 15.43 3.66 14.59
N ALA A 62 14.55 3.13 15.45
CA ALA A 62 14.89 2.86 16.85
C ALA A 62 16.03 1.83 16.99
N VAL A 63 15.99 0.76 16.20
CA VAL A 63 17.05 -0.27 16.20
C VAL A 63 18.38 0.34 15.72
N VAL A 64 18.37 1.08 14.61
CA VAL A 64 19.59 1.71 14.08
C VAL A 64 20.19 2.70 15.06
N LEU A 65 19.37 3.55 15.68
CA LEU A 65 19.83 4.55 16.65
C LEU A 65 20.32 3.91 17.96
N ALA A 66 19.58 2.92 18.49
CA ALA A 66 19.93 2.27 19.76
C ALA A 66 21.22 1.45 19.66
N LEU A 67 21.41 0.74 18.55
CA LEU A 67 22.58 -0.11 18.31
C LEU A 67 23.72 0.62 17.59
N LYS A 68 23.51 1.90 17.21
CA LYS A 68 24.44 2.72 16.44
C LYS A 68 24.93 2.01 15.16
N LEU A 69 24.01 1.35 14.47
CA LEU A 69 24.31 0.59 13.28
C LEU A 69 24.55 1.54 12.10
N SER A 70 25.51 1.18 11.24
CA SER A 70 25.59 1.72 9.90
C SER A 70 24.81 0.83 8.95
N VAL A 71 23.85 1.39 8.23
CA VAL A 71 23.12 0.64 7.19
C VAL A 71 24.00 0.61 5.95
N SER A 72 24.45 -0.61 5.59
CA SER A 72 25.24 -0.77 4.35
C SER A 72 24.35 -0.73 3.11
N ASP A 73 24.92 -0.34 1.96
CA ASP A 73 24.22 -0.36 0.66
C ASP A 73 23.63 -1.75 0.35
N ALA A 74 24.31 -2.82 0.75
CA ALA A 74 23.86 -4.18 0.54
C ALA A 74 22.55 -4.47 1.32
N VAL A 75 22.45 -3.99 2.56
CA VAL A 75 21.24 -4.13 3.37
C VAL A 75 20.12 -3.27 2.79
N ALA A 76 20.40 -2.03 2.43
CA ALA A 76 19.42 -1.16 1.80
C ALA A 76 18.87 -1.76 0.50
N GLY A 77 19.74 -2.21 -0.40
CA GLY A 77 19.34 -2.85 -1.65
C GLY A 77 18.56 -4.16 -1.46
N ALA A 78 18.89 -4.95 -0.42
CA ALA A 78 18.10 -6.14 -0.08
C ALA A 78 16.66 -5.78 0.35
N LEU A 79 16.50 -4.74 1.17
CA LEU A 79 15.18 -4.25 1.60
C LEU A 79 14.36 -3.70 0.43
N GLU A 80 14.98 -2.93 -0.46
CA GLU A 80 14.34 -2.42 -1.68
C GLU A 80 13.93 -3.56 -2.63
N THR A 81 14.75 -4.63 -2.72
CA THR A 81 14.40 -5.84 -3.48
C THR A 81 13.14 -6.52 -2.93
N ILE A 82 12.98 -6.57 -1.61
CA ILE A 82 11.77 -7.13 -0.98
C ILE A 82 10.53 -6.31 -1.39
N VAL A 83 10.63 -4.99 -1.42
CA VAL A 83 9.54 -4.11 -1.89
C VAL A 83 9.27 -4.31 -3.39
N ALA A 84 10.31 -4.43 -4.20
CA ALA A 84 10.16 -4.71 -5.62
C ALA A 84 9.36 -6.01 -5.86
N VAL A 85 9.69 -7.09 -5.15
CA VAL A 85 8.94 -8.36 -5.19
C VAL A 85 7.49 -8.17 -4.72
N MET A 86 7.27 -7.43 -3.65
CA MET A 86 5.93 -7.12 -3.15
C MET A 86 5.08 -6.39 -4.21
N LEU A 87 5.64 -5.40 -4.90
CA LEU A 87 4.95 -4.67 -5.97
C LEU A 87 4.59 -5.59 -7.14
N VAL A 88 5.50 -6.48 -7.55
CA VAL A 88 5.20 -7.49 -8.58
C VAL A 88 4.05 -8.39 -8.15
N VAL A 89 4.06 -8.89 -6.92
CA VAL A 89 2.99 -9.75 -6.38
C VAL A 89 1.66 -9.02 -6.36
N LEU A 90 1.62 -7.76 -5.89
CA LEU A 90 0.41 -6.94 -5.88
C LEU A 90 -0.11 -6.71 -7.31
N GLY A 91 0.77 -6.34 -8.23
CA GLY A 91 0.43 -6.11 -9.62
C GLY A 91 -0.16 -7.36 -10.30
N VAL A 92 0.51 -8.50 -10.16
CA VAL A 92 0.03 -9.78 -10.71
C VAL A 92 -1.32 -10.19 -10.11
N ARG A 93 -1.54 -9.97 -8.82
CA ARG A 93 -2.84 -10.24 -8.17
C ARG A 93 -3.94 -9.36 -8.74
N SER A 94 -3.66 -8.06 -8.92
CA SER A 94 -4.61 -7.12 -9.51
C SER A 94 -4.97 -7.49 -10.95
N LEU A 95 -3.97 -7.84 -11.77
CA LEU A 95 -4.19 -8.30 -13.15
C LEU A 95 -5.03 -9.59 -13.21
N ARG A 96 -4.75 -10.56 -12.32
CA ARG A 96 -5.55 -11.78 -12.21
C ARG A 96 -6.98 -11.50 -11.78
N ALA A 97 -7.19 -10.55 -10.87
CA ALA A 97 -8.54 -10.14 -10.44
C ALA A 97 -9.30 -9.48 -11.60
N ALA A 98 -8.68 -8.58 -12.35
CA ALA A 98 -9.27 -7.95 -13.53
C ALA A 98 -9.63 -8.98 -14.63
N ALA A 99 -8.78 -9.98 -14.85
CA ALA A 99 -9.03 -11.05 -15.81
C ALA A 99 -10.20 -11.98 -15.39
N ARG A 100 -10.37 -12.22 -14.08
CA ARG A 100 -11.51 -12.99 -13.55
C ARG A 100 -12.82 -12.21 -13.65
N SER A 101 -12.79 -10.92 -13.40
CA SER A 101 -13.97 -10.04 -13.54
C SER A 101 -14.52 -10.00 -14.97
N ALA A 102 -13.69 -10.34 -15.97
CA ALA A 102 -14.13 -10.48 -17.36
C ALA A 102 -15.10 -11.66 -17.59
N ARG A 103 -15.21 -12.60 -16.66
CA ARG A 103 -16.08 -13.78 -16.73
C ARG A 103 -17.38 -13.64 -15.93
N VAL A 104 -17.70 -12.44 -15.44
CA VAL A 104 -18.95 -12.16 -14.73
C VAL A 104 -20.07 -12.02 -15.74
N HIS A 105 -21.06 -12.90 -15.67
CA HIS A 105 -22.30 -12.77 -16.44
C HIS A 105 -23.37 -12.16 -15.54
N ALA A 106 -24.13 -11.20 -16.07
CA ALA A 106 -25.36 -10.73 -15.44
C ALA A 106 -26.51 -11.64 -15.89
N HIS A 107 -27.17 -12.32 -14.97
CA HIS A 107 -28.44 -12.95 -15.30
C HIS A 107 -29.58 -12.25 -14.57
N ARG A 108 -30.69 -12.21 -15.28
CA ARG A 108 -31.96 -11.76 -14.77
C ARG A 108 -32.77 -13.00 -14.38
N HIS A 109 -33.19 -13.11 -13.13
CA HIS A 109 -34.16 -14.10 -12.73
C HIS A 109 -35.18 -13.49 -11.80
N ALA A 110 -36.37 -14.07 -11.81
CA ALA A 110 -37.49 -13.68 -10.99
C ALA A 110 -37.64 -14.71 -9.86
N HIS A 111 -37.65 -14.25 -8.61
CA HIS A 111 -38.10 -15.00 -7.46
C HIS A 111 -39.25 -14.25 -6.81
N ASP A 112 -40.35 -14.95 -6.48
CA ASP A 112 -41.47 -14.40 -5.75
C ASP A 112 -42.13 -13.14 -6.36
N GLY A 113 -42.13 -13.05 -7.71
CA GLY A 113 -42.78 -11.96 -8.42
C GLY A 113 -41.98 -10.66 -8.56
N TYR A 114 -40.70 -10.62 -8.14
CA TYR A 114 -39.82 -9.46 -8.34
C TYR A 114 -38.66 -9.81 -9.27
N ASP A 115 -38.53 -9.02 -10.35
CA ASP A 115 -37.40 -9.06 -11.28
C ASP A 115 -36.23 -8.29 -10.66
N HIS A 116 -35.09 -8.95 -10.43
CA HIS A 116 -33.89 -8.28 -9.99
C HIS A 116 -32.64 -8.87 -10.66
N VAL A 117 -31.61 -8.05 -10.83
CA VAL A 117 -30.35 -8.43 -11.45
C VAL A 117 -29.31 -8.71 -10.38
N HIS A 118 -28.83 -9.93 -10.30
CA HIS A 118 -27.69 -10.29 -9.48
C HIS A 118 -26.42 -10.45 -10.32
N LEU A 119 -25.31 -9.95 -9.82
CA LEU A 119 -23.97 -10.22 -10.32
C LEU A 119 -23.38 -11.39 -9.53
N HIS A 120 -23.20 -12.53 -10.19
CA HIS A 120 -22.56 -13.70 -9.60
C HIS A 120 -21.21 -13.97 -10.25
N THR A 121 -20.22 -14.30 -9.42
CA THR A 121 -18.96 -14.92 -9.86
C THR A 121 -19.11 -16.43 -9.67
N HIS A 122 -19.23 -17.19 -10.75
CA HIS A 122 -19.16 -18.64 -10.66
C HIS A 122 -17.68 -19.05 -10.59
N ALA A 123 -17.23 -19.48 -9.41
CA ALA A 123 -16.13 -20.43 -9.35
C ALA A 123 -16.68 -21.76 -9.89
N ALA A 124 -16.05 -22.32 -10.92
CA ALA A 124 -16.48 -23.56 -11.54
C ALA A 124 -16.65 -24.65 -10.48
N GLY A 125 -17.88 -25.13 -10.29
CA GLY A 125 -18.10 -26.42 -9.64
C GLY A 125 -19.07 -26.53 -8.46
N HIS A 126 -19.94 -25.55 -8.15
CA HIS A 126 -20.97 -25.82 -7.11
C HIS A 126 -22.30 -25.16 -7.50
N ALA A 127 -23.22 -26.00 -7.98
CA ALA A 127 -24.64 -25.67 -8.02
C ALA A 127 -25.21 -25.82 -6.58
N GLY A 128 -25.84 -24.77 -6.07
CA GLY A 128 -26.75 -24.84 -4.94
C GLY A 128 -26.11 -24.93 -3.55
N ALA A 129 -25.42 -23.88 -3.11
CA ALA A 129 -25.25 -23.65 -1.68
C ALA A 129 -25.59 -22.18 -1.40
N GLU A 130 -26.56 -21.95 -0.54
CA GLU A 130 -26.82 -20.65 0.08
C GLU A 130 -25.52 -20.20 0.73
N THR A 131 -24.82 -19.24 0.10
CA THR A 131 -23.62 -18.67 0.70
C THR A 131 -24.07 -17.78 1.83
N SER A 132 -23.90 -18.24 3.05
CA SER A 132 -23.94 -17.42 4.26
C SER A 132 -23.09 -16.17 4.00
N HIS A 133 -23.68 -15.00 4.19
CA HIS A 133 -22.98 -13.73 4.09
C HIS A 133 -21.94 -13.67 5.21
N ASP A 134 -20.70 -13.99 4.84
CA ASP A 134 -19.57 -13.95 5.76
C ASP A 134 -19.30 -12.48 6.10
N HIS A 135 -19.69 -12.08 7.31
CA HIS A 135 -19.37 -10.79 7.89
C HIS A 135 -17.88 -10.78 8.25
N ARG A 136 -17.02 -10.62 7.23
CA ARG A 136 -15.59 -10.43 7.48
C ARG A 136 -15.39 -9.22 8.35
N HIS A 137 -14.99 -9.46 9.58
CA HIS A 137 -14.73 -8.46 10.59
C HIS A 137 -13.70 -7.42 10.07
N LEU A 138 -13.81 -6.18 10.54
CA LEU A 138 -12.92 -5.06 10.17
C LEU A 138 -11.42 -5.44 10.30
N PHE A 139 -11.09 -6.30 11.27
CA PHE A 139 -9.74 -6.79 11.51
C PHE A 139 -9.20 -7.68 10.38
N GLU A 140 -9.98 -8.59 9.82
CA GLU A 140 -9.52 -9.42 8.69
C GLU A 140 -9.30 -8.58 7.43
N GLY A 141 -10.11 -7.53 7.23
CA GLY A 141 -9.97 -6.58 6.14
C GLY A 141 -8.74 -5.67 6.25
N GLY A 142 -8.28 -5.37 7.47
CA GLY A 142 -7.16 -4.47 7.78
C GLY A 142 -5.80 -5.16 7.86
N LEU A 143 -5.77 -6.45 8.25
CA LEU A 143 -4.51 -7.16 8.47
C LEU A 143 -3.63 -7.26 7.21
N ARG A 144 -4.23 -7.49 6.04
CA ARG A 144 -3.47 -7.53 4.77
C ARG A 144 -2.84 -6.18 4.41
N PRO A 145 -3.58 -5.05 4.35
CA PRO A 145 -2.97 -3.75 4.13
C PRO A 145 -1.91 -3.42 5.18
N PHE A 146 -2.15 -3.74 6.44
CA PHE A 146 -1.16 -3.54 7.51
C PHE A 146 0.13 -4.33 7.26
N ALA A 147 0.03 -5.61 6.90
CA ALA A 147 1.19 -6.44 6.58
C ALA A 147 1.96 -5.92 5.34
N VAL A 148 1.24 -5.46 4.31
CA VAL A 148 1.85 -4.78 3.15
C VAL A 148 2.57 -3.52 3.60
N GLY A 149 1.97 -2.74 4.51
CA GLY A 149 2.59 -1.56 5.10
C GLY A 149 3.88 -1.86 5.87
N LEU A 150 3.88 -2.93 6.68
CA LEU A 150 5.09 -3.38 7.39
C LEU A 150 6.22 -3.69 6.41
N VAL A 151 5.93 -4.47 5.36
CA VAL A 151 6.94 -4.83 4.35
C VAL A 151 7.43 -3.61 3.59
N HIS A 152 6.52 -2.70 3.21
CA HIS A 152 6.86 -1.49 2.48
C HIS A 152 7.73 -0.54 3.32
N GLY A 153 7.40 -0.39 4.62
CA GLY A 153 8.17 0.42 5.54
C GLY A 153 9.59 -0.08 5.77
N LEU A 154 9.87 -1.37 5.54
CA LEU A 154 11.23 -1.92 5.71
C LEU A 154 12.25 -1.27 4.77
N ALA A 155 11.92 -1.05 3.49
CA ALA A 155 12.83 -0.40 2.55
C ALA A 155 13.03 1.08 2.89
N GLY A 156 11.95 1.79 3.19
CA GLY A 156 12.01 3.20 3.60
C GLY A 156 12.79 3.41 4.90
N SER A 157 12.78 2.42 5.81
CA SER A 157 13.43 2.54 7.13
C SER A 157 14.93 2.76 7.06
N ALA A 158 15.64 2.20 6.08
CA ALA A 158 17.07 2.40 5.91
C ALA A 158 17.41 3.87 5.59
N GLY A 159 16.75 4.46 4.59
CA GLY A 159 16.94 5.86 4.22
C GLY A 159 16.51 6.83 5.31
N VAL A 160 15.37 6.55 5.95
CA VAL A 160 14.86 7.38 7.07
C VAL A 160 15.77 7.32 8.28
N ALA A 161 16.30 6.14 8.63
CA ALA A 161 17.23 5.99 9.73
C ALA A 161 18.53 6.76 9.49
N LEU A 162 19.07 6.73 8.24
CA LEU A 162 20.25 7.52 7.86
C LEU A 162 19.98 9.01 7.96
N LEU A 163 18.81 9.49 7.49
CA LEU A 163 18.42 10.89 7.64
C LEU A 163 18.22 11.27 9.11
N ALA A 164 17.60 10.41 9.91
CA ALA A 164 17.42 10.64 11.34
C ALA A 164 18.77 10.79 12.07
N VAL A 165 19.75 9.94 11.76
CA VAL A 165 21.10 10.03 12.31
C VAL A 165 21.82 11.33 11.85
N GLY A 166 21.61 11.74 10.59
CA GLY A 166 22.24 12.95 10.03
C GLY A 166 21.68 14.27 10.58
N VAL A 167 20.40 14.31 10.94
CA VAL A 167 19.70 15.51 11.41
C VAL A 167 19.67 15.60 12.94
N ALA A 168 19.65 14.47 13.64
CA ALA A 168 19.48 14.40 15.07
C ALA A 168 20.79 14.59 15.86
N ARG A 169 20.75 15.38 16.91
CA ARG A 169 21.84 15.53 17.90
C ARG A 169 21.75 14.46 18.98
N THR A 170 20.57 13.94 19.22
CA THR A 170 20.27 12.92 20.24
C THR A 170 19.40 11.81 19.65
N ALA A 171 19.43 10.62 20.24
CA ALA A 171 18.56 9.52 19.84
C ALA A 171 17.06 9.89 19.97
N ALA A 172 16.71 10.71 20.97
CA ALA A 172 15.34 11.19 21.15
C ALA A 172 14.88 12.09 20.00
N GLU A 173 15.73 12.99 19.51
CA GLU A 173 15.45 13.82 18.33
C GLU A 173 15.30 12.96 17.07
N GLY A 174 16.14 11.95 16.90
CA GLY A 174 16.05 11.01 15.77
C GLY A 174 14.75 10.20 15.78
N LEU A 175 14.32 9.73 16.97
CA LEU A 175 13.04 9.04 17.12
C LEU A 175 11.84 9.98 16.90
N LEU A 176 11.92 11.22 17.37
CA LEU A 176 10.89 12.24 17.09
C LEU A 176 10.77 12.48 15.58
N TYR A 177 11.90 12.67 14.90
CA TYR A 177 11.92 12.84 13.44
C TYR A 177 11.27 11.64 12.72
N ALA A 178 11.69 10.40 13.05
CA ALA A 178 11.16 9.19 12.43
C ALA A 178 9.67 8.99 12.73
N GLY A 179 9.24 9.28 13.97
CA GLY A 179 7.84 9.22 14.37
C GLY A 179 6.97 10.22 13.63
N MET A 180 7.45 11.47 13.49
CA MET A 180 6.74 12.53 12.75
C MET A 180 6.71 12.25 11.25
N LEU A 181 7.78 11.65 10.70
CA LEU A 181 7.80 11.20 9.31
C LEU A 181 6.79 10.06 9.08
N GLY A 182 6.75 9.07 9.97
CA GLY A 182 5.74 8.01 9.92
C GLY A 182 4.32 8.54 10.04
N LEU A 183 4.08 9.53 10.91
CA LEU A 183 2.78 10.18 11.05
C LEU A 183 2.38 10.95 9.78
N GLY A 184 3.30 11.69 9.19
CA GLY A 184 3.07 12.40 7.92
C GLY A 184 2.73 11.43 6.79
N ALA A 185 3.48 10.33 6.66
CA ALA A 185 3.21 9.28 5.70
C ALA A 185 1.82 8.63 5.91
N LEU A 186 1.47 8.30 7.17
CA LEU A 186 0.15 7.76 7.52
C LEU A 186 -0.98 8.70 7.10
N VAL A 187 -0.87 9.99 7.42
CA VAL A 187 -1.88 11.01 7.07
C VAL A 187 -2.02 11.11 5.55
N ALA A 188 -0.92 11.16 4.82
CA ALA A 188 -0.95 11.25 3.37
C ALA A 188 -1.52 9.98 2.71
N MET A 189 -1.15 8.78 3.19
CA MET A 189 -1.69 7.50 2.69
C MET A 189 -3.19 7.39 2.93
N LEU A 190 -3.68 7.82 4.10
CA LEU A 190 -5.11 7.88 4.40
C LEU A 190 -5.83 8.88 3.47
N ALA A 191 -5.26 10.06 3.28
CA ALA A 191 -5.81 11.09 2.40
C ALA A 191 -5.84 10.63 0.94
N LEU A 192 -4.75 10.08 0.42
CA LEU A 192 -4.66 9.54 -0.94
C LEU A 192 -5.67 8.43 -1.18
N THR A 193 -5.79 7.49 -0.25
CA THR A 193 -6.73 6.38 -0.38
C THR A 193 -8.17 6.89 -0.39
N THR A 194 -8.48 7.87 0.46
CA THR A 194 -9.80 8.51 0.50
C THR A 194 -10.08 9.25 -0.81
N LEU A 195 -9.13 10.05 -1.28
CA LEU A 195 -9.26 10.82 -2.52
C LEU A 195 -9.44 9.92 -3.74
N LEU A 196 -8.67 8.84 -3.84
CA LEU A 196 -8.78 7.86 -4.93
C LEU A 196 -10.07 7.05 -4.87
N SER A 197 -10.68 6.87 -3.68
CA SER A 197 -11.94 6.14 -3.53
C SER A 197 -13.18 6.95 -3.96
N LEU A 198 -13.16 8.28 -3.82
CA LEU A 198 -14.29 9.15 -4.12
C LEU A 198 -14.79 9.08 -5.58
N PRO A 199 -13.93 9.23 -6.61
CA PRO A 199 -14.39 9.13 -8.01
C PRO A 199 -14.85 7.72 -8.36
N LEU A 200 -14.30 6.69 -7.75
CA LEU A 200 -14.72 5.31 -7.97
C LEU A 200 -16.15 5.05 -7.46
N ASP A 201 -16.59 5.70 -6.38
CA ASP A 201 -17.96 5.58 -5.86
C ASP A 201 -18.99 6.23 -6.78
N SER A 202 -18.69 7.39 -7.33
CA SER A 202 -19.56 8.10 -8.27
C SER A 202 -19.62 7.44 -9.63
N LEU A 203 -18.53 6.82 -10.05
CA LEU A 203 -18.36 6.20 -11.37
C LEU A 203 -18.91 4.77 -11.45
N ARG A 204 -19.01 4.05 -10.33
CA ARG A 204 -19.58 2.69 -10.24
C ARG A 204 -20.97 2.55 -10.84
N ARG A 205 -21.75 3.62 -10.82
CA ARG A 205 -23.11 3.59 -11.36
C ARG A 205 -23.14 3.60 -12.90
N ARG A 206 -22.01 3.78 -13.59
CA ARG A 206 -21.98 4.01 -15.05
C ARG A 206 -21.07 3.10 -15.85
N VAL A 207 -19.98 2.52 -15.32
CA VAL A 207 -19.02 1.83 -16.22
C VAL A 207 -18.17 0.76 -15.50
N ASP A 208 -18.60 -0.51 -15.47
CA ASP A 208 -17.75 -1.66 -15.10
C ASP A 208 -16.46 -1.76 -15.93
N ALA A 209 -16.50 -1.27 -17.18
CA ALA A 209 -15.34 -1.22 -18.06
C ALA A 209 -14.23 -0.30 -17.54
N LEU A 210 -14.59 0.87 -16.98
CA LEU A 210 -13.60 1.82 -16.48
C LEU A 210 -12.91 1.30 -15.22
N GLN A 211 -13.64 0.68 -14.29
CA GLN A 211 -13.04 0.03 -13.12
C GLN A 211 -12.01 -1.02 -13.53
N ARG A 212 -12.33 -1.82 -14.56
CA ARG A 212 -11.42 -2.82 -15.11
C ARG A 212 -10.18 -2.17 -15.74
N VAL A 213 -10.34 -1.08 -16.49
CA VAL A 213 -9.21 -0.34 -17.08
C VAL A 213 -8.30 0.21 -15.98
N VAL A 214 -8.86 0.83 -14.95
CA VAL A 214 -8.09 1.34 -13.81
C VAL A 214 -7.35 0.21 -13.08
N GLN A 215 -8.00 -0.93 -12.86
CA GLN A 215 -7.40 -2.09 -12.21
C GLN A 215 -6.27 -2.70 -13.06
N LEU A 216 -6.44 -2.80 -14.37
CA LEU A 216 -5.39 -3.25 -15.28
C LEU A 216 -4.22 -2.28 -15.32
N ALA A 217 -4.48 -0.98 -15.43
CA ALA A 217 -3.45 0.06 -15.44
C ALA A 217 -2.64 0.06 -14.13
N ALA A 218 -3.32 0.03 -12.98
CA ALA A 218 -2.67 -0.05 -11.67
C ALA A 218 -1.85 -1.34 -11.52
N GLY A 219 -2.39 -2.48 -11.95
CA GLY A 219 -1.70 -3.77 -11.90
C GLY A 219 -0.46 -3.81 -12.79
N LEU A 220 -0.54 -3.27 -14.02
CA LEU A 220 0.60 -3.16 -14.94
C LEU A 220 1.67 -2.21 -14.39
N ALA A 221 1.25 -1.04 -13.88
CA ALA A 221 2.17 -0.08 -13.27
C ALA A 221 2.91 -0.68 -12.07
N SER A 222 2.19 -1.41 -11.19
CA SER A 222 2.77 -2.06 -10.02
C SER A 222 3.78 -3.16 -10.41
N ALA A 223 3.39 -4.06 -11.31
CA ALA A 223 4.28 -5.12 -11.77
C ALA A 223 5.49 -4.55 -12.53
N GLY A 224 5.26 -3.55 -13.40
CA GLY A 224 6.32 -2.91 -14.18
C GLY A 224 7.34 -2.16 -13.30
N LEU A 225 6.86 -1.39 -12.33
CA LEU A 225 7.73 -0.68 -11.38
C LEU A 225 8.54 -1.68 -10.53
N GLY A 226 7.90 -2.73 -10.01
CA GLY A 226 8.60 -3.74 -9.24
C GLY A 226 9.67 -4.49 -10.05
N LEU A 227 9.39 -4.84 -11.30
CA LEU A 227 10.38 -5.46 -12.20
C LEU A 227 11.53 -4.51 -12.53
N TRP A 228 11.22 -3.24 -12.77
CA TRP A 228 12.24 -2.22 -13.02
C TRP A 228 13.17 -2.03 -11.82
N MET A 229 12.61 -1.88 -10.61
CA MET A 229 13.39 -1.79 -9.36
C MET A 229 14.28 -3.02 -9.18
N PHE A 230 13.73 -4.22 -9.38
CA PHE A 230 14.49 -5.46 -9.30
C PHE A 230 15.65 -5.50 -10.31
N ALA A 231 15.42 -5.09 -11.56
CA ALA A 231 16.45 -5.07 -12.61
C ALA A 231 17.57 -4.08 -12.29
N VAL A 232 17.24 -2.88 -11.77
CA VAL A 232 18.23 -1.88 -11.35
C VAL A 232 19.14 -2.44 -10.26
N HIS A 233 18.56 -3.01 -9.20
CA HIS A 233 19.34 -3.58 -8.08
C HIS A 233 20.19 -4.79 -8.51
N ALA A 234 19.66 -5.66 -9.39
CA ALA A 234 20.42 -6.76 -9.95
C ALA A 234 21.64 -6.28 -10.77
N ALA A 235 21.45 -5.22 -11.57
CA ALA A 235 22.54 -4.63 -12.35
C ALA A 235 23.63 -4.00 -11.46
N GLU A 236 23.23 -3.30 -10.40
CA GLU A 236 24.17 -2.70 -9.43
C GLU A 236 24.99 -3.76 -8.68
N THR A 237 24.37 -4.87 -8.30
CA THR A 237 25.06 -5.98 -7.62
C THR A 237 26.03 -6.73 -8.53
N LEU A 238 25.70 -6.87 -9.82
CA LEU A 238 26.59 -7.48 -10.83
C LEU A 238 27.73 -6.58 -11.25
N GLY A 239 27.49 -5.26 -11.34
CA GLY A 239 28.50 -4.27 -11.72
C GLY A 239 29.56 -3.96 -10.63
N ARG A 240 29.31 -4.35 -9.38
CA ARG A 240 30.24 -4.23 -8.24
C ARG A 240 31.17 -5.44 -8.05
N ARG A 241 31.05 -6.48 -8.89
CA ARG A 241 31.96 -7.65 -8.95
C ARG A 241 33.00 -7.50 -10.02
#